data_df72343f1383b84ce59e547194a79afb
#
_entry.id   df72343f1383b84ce59e547194a79afb
#
_cell.length_a   1.000
_cell.length_b   1.000
_cell.length_c   1.000
_cell.angle_alpha   90.00
_cell.angle_beta   90.00
_cell.angle_gamma   90.00
#
_symmetry.space_group_name_H-M   'P 1'
#
loop_
_entity.id
_entity.type
_entity.pdbx_description
1 polymer ?
#
loop_
_entity_poly.entity_id
_entity_poly.type
_entity_poly.pdbx_seq_one_letter_code
_entity_poly.pdbx_strand_id
1 'polypeptide(L)'
;RATDYGVRMARGIAGEIVRCGGIVASGLTAGIDAAGAIGALGAGGTCIGVLGTAHELSEGKLAEEVAEYGALVSEYAPGSEQRRSFFRDRNRVTAGLSVGAVAVEAPERSGTRLFIEEAAEQGKEIFAVPANADAAMSAGTLGYLKDGAKLVTRGWDVMSEFEWRYPTVHRPEVCAERPEINALSAGKTAQKRPVRHNKTKKVIDKENDRRYIDLKDQLGQLSEPQLKIVNAIAPGGSHIDDIIETTGLTTAAVLAQLTVLEIKGFVRREAGRRILLNTAKK
;
A
#
# COMPACT_ATOMS: atom_id res chain seq x y z
N ARG A 1 15.02 -15.37 8.45
CA ARG A 1 14.28 -14.75 9.56
C ARG A 1 14.00 -13.31 9.19
N ALA A 2 12.77 -12.83 9.35
CA ALA A 2 12.40 -11.44 9.07
C ALA A 2 13.20 -10.46 9.97
N THR A 3 13.54 -9.30 9.41
CA THR A 3 14.16 -8.22 10.19
C THR A 3 13.10 -7.39 10.92
N ASP A 4 13.51 -6.61 11.92
CA ASP A 4 12.61 -5.68 12.60
C ASP A 4 12.06 -4.62 11.64
N TYR A 5 12.86 -4.22 10.63
CA TYR A 5 12.41 -3.34 9.55
C TYR A 5 11.29 -3.99 8.75
N GLY A 6 11.49 -5.22 8.27
CA GLY A 6 10.48 -5.94 7.48
C GLY A 6 9.19 -6.17 8.25
N VAL A 7 9.30 -6.56 9.53
CA VAL A 7 8.12 -6.72 10.41
C VAL A 7 7.33 -5.43 10.56
N ARG A 8 8.01 -4.28 10.78
CA ARG A 8 7.34 -2.98 10.88
C ARG A 8 6.66 -2.59 9.56
N MET A 9 7.37 -2.76 8.44
CA MET A 9 6.82 -2.44 7.12
C MET A 9 5.62 -3.31 6.78
N ALA A 10 5.70 -4.63 6.99
CA ALA A 10 4.60 -5.56 6.74
C ALA A 10 3.36 -5.20 7.55
N ARG A 11 3.52 -4.94 8.86
CA ARG A 11 2.41 -4.52 9.73
C ARG A 11 1.79 -3.18 9.30
N GLY A 12 2.63 -2.19 9.01
CA GLY A 12 2.18 -0.86 8.62
C GLY A 12 1.42 -0.87 7.29
N ILE A 13 1.99 -1.52 6.27
CA ILE A 13 1.40 -1.64 4.95
C ILE A 13 0.08 -2.42 5.02
N ALA A 14 0.05 -3.59 5.66
CA ALA A 14 -1.15 -4.40 5.79
C ALA A 14 -2.26 -3.67 6.57
N GLY A 15 -1.93 -3.01 7.67
CA GLY A 15 -2.87 -2.21 8.43
C GLY A 15 -3.45 -1.03 7.65
N GLU A 16 -2.66 -0.39 6.78
CA GLU A 16 -3.16 0.69 5.92
C GLU A 16 -4.01 0.15 4.76
N ILE A 17 -3.63 -0.97 4.15
CA ILE A 17 -4.43 -1.65 3.12
C ILE A 17 -5.86 -1.90 3.61
N VAL A 18 -6.03 -2.45 4.79
CA VAL A 18 -7.39 -2.72 5.31
C VAL A 18 -8.15 -1.44 5.67
N ARG A 19 -7.48 -0.40 6.15
CA ARG A 19 -8.12 0.92 6.36
C ARG A 19 -8.55 1.58 5.05
N CYS A 20 -7.91 1.25 3.94
CA CYS A 20 -8.31 1.67 2.60
C CYS A 20 -9.43 0.82 1.98
N GLY A 21 -9.98 -0.16 2.70
CA GLY A 21 -11.02 -1.07 2.20
C GLY A 21 -10.50 -2.34 1.55
N GLY A 22 -9.19 -2.63 1.65
CA GLY A 22 -8.60 -3.87 1.15
C GLY A 22 -8.70 -5.02 2.14
N ILE A 23 -8.43 -6.23 1.65
CA ILE A 23 -8.30 -7.46 2.44
C ILE A 23 -6.89 -8.00 2.24
N VAL A 24 -6.26 -8.48 3.30
CA VAL A 24 -4.91 -9.05 3.24
C VAL A 24 -5.00 -10.57 3.17
N ALA A 25 -4.40 -11.17 2.14
CA ALA A 25 -4.19 -12.62 2.08
C ALA A 25 -2.76 -12.94 2.54
N SER A 26 -2.60 -13.92 3.41
CA SER A 26 -1.32 -14.28 4.03
C SER A 26 -1.17 -15.79 4.15
N GLY A 27 0.06 -16.26 4.02
CA GLY A 27 0.40 -17.65 4.30
C GLY A 27 0.50 -18.02 5.77
N LEU A 28 0.37 -17.08 6.66
CA LEU A 28 0.49 -17.23 8.12
C LEU A 28 1.82 -17.85 8.59
N THR A 29 2.82 -17.95 7.73
CA THR A 29 4.15 -18.45 8.14
C THR A 29 4.86 -17.41 9.00
N ALA A 30 5.73 -17.88 9.91
CA ALA A 30 6.47 -17.01 10.80
C ALA A 30 7.30 -15.98 10.01
N GLY A 31 7.28 -14.72 10.43
CA GLY A 31 8.02 -13.62 9.80
C GLY A 31 7.11 -12.59 9.14
N ILE A 32 7.33 -12.31 7.87
CA ILE A 32 6.60 -11.26 7.12
C ILE A 32 5.11 -11.59 6.98
N ASP A 33 4.77 -12.84 6.65
CA ASP A 33 3.39 -13.29 6.51
C ASP A 33 2.59 -13.07 7.81
N ALA A 34 3.11 -13.57 8.93
CA ALA A 34 2.50 -13.36 10.24
C ALA A 34 2.41 -11.87 10.62
N ALA A 35 3.45 -11.09 10.31
CA ALA A 35 3.45 -9.65 10.59
C ALA A 35 2.38 -8.92 9.79
N GLY A 36 2.18 -9.29 8.52
CA GLY A 36 1.11 -8.75 7.67
C GLY A 36 -0.28 -9.07 8.21
N ALA A 37 -0.52 -10.33 8.57
CA ALA A 37 -1.80 -10.75 9.17
C ALA A 37 -2.09 -10.01 10.49
N ILE A 38 -1.10 -9.91 11.39
CA ILE A 38 -1.23 -9.15 12.64
C ILE A 38 -1.51 -7.67 12.36
N GLY A 39 -0.87 -7.08 11.33
CA GLY A 39 -1.11 -5.69 10.93
C GLY A 39 -2.54 -5.46 10.44
N ALA A 40 -3.07 -6.37 9.63
CA ALA A 40 -4.44 -6.31 9.13
C ALA A 40 -5.48 -6.43 10.26
N LEU A 41 -5.34 -7.46 11.10
CA LEU A 41 -6.25 -7.69 12.24
C LEU A 41 -6.15 -6.56 13.26
N GLY A 42 -4.93 -6.10 13.57
CA GLY A 42 -4.71 -4.98 14.51
C GLY A 42 -5.29 -3.64 14.04
N ALA A 43 -5.53 -3.48 12.74
CA ALA A 43 -6.22 -2.33 12.16
C ALA A 43 -7.75 -2.51 12.08
N GLY A 44 -8.28 -3.61 12.61
CA GLY A 44 -9.72 -3.94 12.61
C GLY A 44 -10.23 -4.46 11.26
N GLY A 45 -9.34 -4.91 10.38
CA GLY A 45 -9.72 -5.43 9.07
C GLY A 45 -9.71 -6.96 8.98
N THR A 46 -10.02 -7.45 7.78
CA THR A 46 -10.10 -8.88 7.48
C THR A 46 -8.79 -9.42 6.95
N CYS A 47 -8.39 -10.60 7.39
CA CYS A 47 -7.27 -11.35 6.85
C CYS A 47 -7.74 -12.72 6.36
N ILE A 48 -7.26 -13.17 5.19
CA ILE A 48 -7.44 -14.52 4.69
C ILE A 48 -6.14 -15.29 4.87
N GLY A 49 -6.17 -16.32 5.71
CA GLY A 49 -5.06 -17.24 5.92
C GLY A 49 -5.11 -18.38 4.91
N VAL A 50 -4.12 -18.47 4.03
CA VAL A 50 -4.01 -19.59 3.07
C VAL A 50 -3.02 -20.60 3.62
N LEU A 51 -3.49 -21.80 3.93
CA LEU A 51 -2.72 -22.81 4.63
C LEU A 51 -1.98 -23.74 3.66
N GLY A 52 -0.73 -24.08 3.99
CA GLY A 52 0.02 -25.17 3.38
C GLY A 52 -0.14 -26.49 4.14
N THR A 53 -1.27 -26.67 4.85
CA THR A 53 -1.60 -27.84 5.65
C THR A 53 -3.10 -28.07 5.64
N ALA A 54 -3.56 -29.26 6.04
CA ALA A 54 -4.95 -29.47 6.37
C ALA A 54 -5.37 -28.55 7.56
N HIS A 55 -6.63 -28.23 7.62
CA HIS A 55 -7.18 -27.23 8.55
C HIS A 55 -6.89 -27.53 10.02
N GLU A 56 -7.05 -28.79 10.41
CA GLU A 56 -6.83 -29.29 11.77
C GLU A 56 -5.36 -29.20 12.22
N LEU A 57 -4.42 -29.08 11.27
CA LEU A 57 -3.00 -28.92 11.56
C LEU A 57 -2.58 -27.45 11.69
N SER A 58 -3.52 -26.52 11.52
CA SER A 58 -3.29 -25.08 11.69
C SER A 58 -3.51 -24.69 13.15
N GLU A 59 -2.47 -24.82 13.93
CA GLU A 59 -2.49 -24.49 15.35
C GLU A 59 -1.89 -23.10 15.60
N GLY A 60 -2.38 -22.44 16.64
CA GLY A 60 -1.81 -21.22 17.19
C GLY A 60 -2.75 -20.01 17.14
N LYS A 61 -2.51 -19.11 18.08
CA LYS A 61 -3.35 -17.93 18.35
C LYS A 61 -3.63 -17.07 17.10
N LEU A 62 -2.65 -16.92 16.21
CA LEU A 62 -2.83 -16.13 14.99
C LEU A 62 -3.81 -16.79 14.03
N ALA A 63 -3.77 -18.12 13.88
CA ALA A 63 -4.72 -18.84 13.02
C ALA A 63 -6.14 -18.75 13.58
N GLU A 64 -6.29 -18.84 14.91
CA GLU A 64 -7.57 -18.67 15.61
C GLU A 64 -8.14 -17.25 15.39
N GLU A 65 -7.32 -16.21 15.56
CA GLU A 65 -7.72 -14.83 15.33
C GLU A 65 -8.10 -14.60 13.85
N VAL A 66 -7.34 -15.17 12.90
CA VAL A 66 -7.68 -15.08 11.47
C VAL A 66 -8.98 -15.82 11.16
N ALA A 67 -9.25 -16.97 11.79
CA ALA A 67 -10.51 -17.67 11.62
C ALA A 67 -11.71 -16.91 12.18
N GLU A 68 -11.51 -16.15 13.27
CA GLU A 68 -12.56 -15.35 13.92
C GLU A 68 -12.91 -14.10 13.13
N TYR A 69 -11.91 -13.36 12.60
CA TYR A 69 -12.09 -12.06 11.92
C TYR A 69 -11.90 -12.11 10.40
N GLY A 70 -11.81 -13.30 9.83
CA GLY A 70 -11.59 -13.50 8.41
C GLY A 70 -11.91 -14.92 7.97
N ALA A 71 -10.95 -15.58 7.32
CA ALA A 71 -11.11 -16.96 6.88
C ALA A 71 -9.77 -17.70 6.82
N LEU A 72 -9.81 -19.00 7.10
CA LEU A 72 -8.72 -19.93 6.77
C LEU A 72 -9.12 -20.74 5.53
N VAL A 73 -8.23 -20.83 4.55
CA VAL A 73 -8.43 -21.55 3.30
C VAL A 73 -7.35 -22.61 3.15
N SER A 74 -7.73 -23.83 2.83
CA SER A 74 -6.82 -24.94 2.53
C SER A 74 -7.33 -25.76 1.35
N GLU A 75 -6.42 -26.22 0.50
CA GLU A 75 -6.74 -27.22 -0.55
C GLU A 75 -6.60 -28.66 -0.06
N TYR A 76 -6.11 -28.85 1.16
CA TYR A 76 -5.80 -30.17 1.69
C TYR A 76 -6.95 -30.70 2.52
N ALA A 77 -7.39 -31.91 2.17
CA ALA A 77 -8.48 -32.57 2.90
C ALA A 77 -8.08 -32.86 4.37
N PRO A 78 -9.04 -32.90 5.30
CA PRO A 78 -8.81 -33.37 6.66
C PRO A 78 -8.09 -34.73 6.69
N GLY A 79 -7.13 -34.89 7.59
CA GLY A 79 -6.30 -36.08 7.71
C GLY A 79 -5.13 -36.16 6.75
N SER A 80 -4.93 -35.14 5.87
CA SER A 80 -3.76 -35.10 4.99
C SER A 80 -2.47 -34.92 5.77
N GLU A 81 -1.46 -35.75 5.48
CA GLU A 81 -0.12 -35.59 6.05
C GLU A 81 0.52 -34.27 5.58
N GLN A 82 1.19 -33.59 6.50
CA GLN A 82 1.92 -32.37 6.19
C GLN A 82 3.16 -32.67 5.34
N ARG A 83 3.32 -31.97 4.21
CA ARG A 83 4.47 -32.06 3.31
C ARG A 83 5.06 -30.69 3.05
N ARG A 84 6.39 -30.60 2.93
CA ARG A 84 7.07 -29.32 2.64
C ARG A 84 6.68 -28.73 1.28
N SER A 85 6.33 -29.54 0.29
CA SER A 85 5.86 -29.09 -1.03
C SER A 85 4.58 -28.26 -0.92
N PHE A 86 3.69 -28.58 0.03
CA PHE A 86 2.41 -27.91 0.23
C PHE A 86 2.55 -26.41 0.49
N PHE A 87 3.61 -26.00 1.20
CA PHE A 87 3.89 -24.58 1.45
C PHE A 87 4.25 -23.82 0.17
N ARG A 88 4.86 -24.50 -0.81
CA ARG A 88 5.15 -23.92 -2.11
C ARG A 88 3.90 -23.93 -3.00
N ASP A 89 3.20 -25.07 -3.05
CA ASP A 89 2.03 -25.26 -3.89
C ASP A 89 0.89 -24.31 -3.50
N ARG A 90 0.78 -23.97 -2.21
CA ARG A 90 -0.14 -22.99 -1.66
C ARG A 90 0.03 -21.58 -2.25
N ASN A 91 1.23 -21.19 -2.69
CA ASN A 91 1.50 -19.84 -3.20
C ASN A 91 0.59 -19.49 -4.39
N ARG A 92 0.28 -20.46 -5.28
CA ARG A 92 -0.63 -20.23 -6.39
C ARG A 92 -2.05 -19.88 -5.96
N VAL A 93 -2.50 -20.45 -4.81
CA VAL A 93 -3.81 -20.15 -4.26
C VAL A 93 -3.82 -18.75 -3.67
N THR A 94 -2.78 -18.39 -2.90
CA THR A 94 -2.63 -17.04 -2.34
C THR A 94 -2.58 -15.98 -3.46
N ALA A 95 -1.81 -16.24 -4.52
CA ALA A 95 -1.76 -15.38 -5.70
C ALA A 95 -3.12 -15.31 -6.40
N GLY A 96 -3.81 -16.46 -6.57
CA GLY A 96 -5.13 -16.54 -7.22
C GLY A 96 -6.21 -15.72 -6.52
N LEU A 97 -6.21 -15.71 -5.19
CA LEU A 97 -7.14 -14.95 -4.37
C LEU A 97 -6.81 -13.45 -4.31
N SER A 98 -5.64 -13.04 -4.79
CA SER A 98 -5.15 -11.66 -4.68
C SER A 98 -5.25 -10.92 -6.01
N VAL A 99 -5.27 -9.58 -5.95
CA VAL A 99 -5.16 -8.69 -7.11
C VAL A 99 -3.74 -8.14 -7.26
N GLY A 100 -2.95 -8.19 -6.19
CA GLY A 100 -1.56 -7.78 -6.16
C GLY A 100 -0.77 -8.49 -5.08
N ALA A 101 0.54 -8.53 -5.22
CA ALA A 101 1.49 -9.17 -4.31
C ALA A 101 2.54 -8.18 -3.83
N VAL A 102 2.77 -8.11 -2.52
CA VAL A 102 3.73 -7.18 -1.90
C VAL A 102 4.92 -7.97 -1.35
N ALA A 103 6.10 -7.78 -1.94
CA ALA A 103 7.37 -8.29 -1.42
C ALA A 103 7.95 -7.28 -0.42
N VAL A 104 7.95 -7.60 0.86
CA VAL A 104 8.51 -6.73 1.91
C VAL A 104 9.99 -7.02 2.14
N GLU A 105 10.36 -8.29 2.18
CA GLU A 105 11.72 -8.77 2.25
C GLU A 105 11.88 -10.02 1.38
N ALA A 106 12.94 -10.08 0.63
CA ALA A 106 13.27 -11.25 -0.18
C ALA A 106 14.80 -11.39 -0.28
N PRO A 107 15.44 -12.26 0.50
CA PRO A 107 16.81 -12.64 0.22
C PRO A 107 16.90 -13.35 -1.14
N GLU A 108 18.09 -13.38 -1.73
CA GLU A 108 18.32 -13.90 -3.10
C GLU A 108 17.75 -15.31 -3.34
N ARG A 109 17.79 -16.16 -2.31
CA ARG A 109 17.21 -17.51 -2.31
C ARG A 109 16.11 -17.64 -1.26
N SER A 110 14.88 -17.27 -1.60
CA SER A 110 13.77 -17.30 -0.66
C SER A 110 12.48 -17.87 -1.25
N GLY A 111 11.59 -18.35 -0.37
CA GLY A 111 10.24 -18.73 -0.75
C GLY A 111 9.41 -17.58 -1.31
N THR A 112 9.73 -16.33 -0.94
CA THR A 112 9.12 -15.12 -1.46
C THR A 112 9.28 -15.02 -2.98
N ARG A 113 10.43 -15.44 -3.52
CA ARG A 113 10.67 -15.45 -4.96
C ARG A 113 9.64 -16.32 -5.68
N LEU A 114 9.42 -17.56 -5.21
CA LEU A 114 8.44 -18.46 -5.79
C LEU A 114 7.02 -17.91 -5.75
N PHE A 115 6.66 -17.19 -4.67
CA PHE A 115 5.36 -16.53 -4.56
C PHE A 115 5.21 -15.36 -5.56
N ILE A 116 6.25 -14.53 -5.72
CA ILE A 116 6.23 -13.40 -6.66
C ILE A 116 6.21 -13.87 -8.10
N GLU A 117 6.98 -14.92 -8.45
CA GLU A 117 6.94 -15.57 -9.78
C GLU A 117 5.53 -16.07 -10.07
N GLU A 118 4.92 -16.80 -9.16
CA GLU A 118 3.55 -17.30 -9.29
C GLU A 118 2.51 -16.18 -9.45
N ALA A 119 2.66 -15.09 -8.68
CA ALA A 119 1.78 -13.93 -8.79
C ALA A 119 1.95 -13.23 -10.16
N ALA A 120 3.17 -13.09 -10.64
CA ALA A 120 3.46 -12.49 -11.95
C ALA A 120 2.91 -13.34 -13.11
N GLU A 121 3.07 -14.67 -13.05
CA GLU A 121 2.51 -15.60 -14.04
C GLU A 121 0.97 -15.52 -14.11
N GLN A 122 0.32 -15.25 -12.97
CA GLN A 122 -1.12 -15.02 -12.89
C GLN A 122 -1.55 -13.59 -13.23
N GLY A 123 -0.64 -12.74 -13.72
CA GLY A 123 -0.92 -11.36 -14.14
C GLY A 123 -1.31 -10.42 -12.98
N LYS A 124 -0.79 -10.67 -11.76
CA LYS A 124 -1.03 -9.82 -10.61
C LYS A 124 -0.05 -8.65 -10.59
N GLU A 125 -0.49 -7.51 -10.05
CA GLU A 125 0.40 -6.37 -9.81
C GLU A 125 1.44 -6.71 -8.75
N ILE A 126 2.71 -6.46 -9.06
CA ILE A 126 3.82 -6.73 -8.15
C ILE A 126 4.31 -5.43 -7.52
N PHE A 127 4.41 -5.45 -6.20
CA PHE A 127 4.89 -4.37 -5.37
C PHE A 127 6.10 -4.81 -4.56
N ALA A 128 7.06 -3.90 -4.35
CA ALA A 128 8.22 -4.21 -3.55
C ALA A 128 8.60 -3.06 -2.61
N VAL A 129 8.95 -3.40 -1.38
CA VAL A 129 9.42 -2.45 -0.38
C VAL A 129 10.91 -2.21 -0.59
N PRO A 130 11.35 -0.94 -0.71
CA PRO A 130 12.77 -0.61 -0.82
C PRO A 130 13.49 -0.85 0.50
N ALA A 131 14.77 -1.23 0.42
CA ALA A 131 15.66 -1.34 1.56
C ALA A 131 17.09 -0.98 1.15
N ASN A 132 18.02 -0.99 2.11
CA ASN A 132 19.41 -0.69 1.82
C ASN A 132 20.00 -1.70 0.83
N ALA A 133 20.81 -1.21 -0.11
CA ALA A 133 21.37 -2.03 -1.17
C ALA A 133 22.33 -3.13 -0.68
N ASP A 134 22.92 -2.96 0.47
CA ASP A 134 23.83 -3.89 1.13
C ASP A 134 23.16 -4.83 2.13
N ALA A 135 21.86 -4.66 2.37
CA ALA A 135 21.13 -5.52 3.30
C ALA A 135 20.83 -6.89 2.66
N ALA A 136 21.19 -7.96 3.34
CA ALA A 136 21.04 -9.33 2.85
C ALA A 136 19.57 -9.71 2.52
N MET A 137 18.59 -9.07 3.16
CA MET A 137 17.16 -9.33 2.97
C MET A 137 16.53 -8.51 1.85
N SER A 138 17.30 -7.61 1.19
CA SER A 138 16.80 -6.68 0.16
C SER A 138 17.12 -7.09 -1.27
N ALA A 139 18.04 -8.03 -1.48
CA ALA A 139 18.53 -8.38 -2.82
C ALA A 139 17.39 -8.71 -3.80
N GLY A 140 16.42 -9.51 -3.37
CA GLY A 140 15.25 -9.86 -4.17
C GLY A 140 14.30 -8.69 -4.39
N THR A 141 13.95 -7.92 -3.34
CA THR A 141 13.04 -6.78 -3.49
C THR A 141 13.61 -5.70 -4.40
N LEU A 142 14.91 -5.43 -4.29
CA LEU A 142 15.61 -4.51 -5.19
C LEU A 142 15.68 -5.05 -6.62
N GLY A 143 15.80 -6.37 -6.80
CA GLY A 143 15.68 -7.03 -8.10
C GLY A 143 14.30 -6.79 -8.71
N TYR A 144 13.22 -7.07 -7.97
CA TYR A 144 11.86 -6.84 -8.45
C TYR A 144 11.59 -5.39 -8.84
N LEU A 145 12.12 -4.42 -8.06
CA LEU A 145 12.03 -3.00 -8.42
C LEU A 145 12.71 -2.68 -9.74
N LYS A 146 13.89 -3.27 -10.01
CA LYS A 146 14.59 -3.12 -11.30
C LYS A 146 13.83 -3.77 -12.45
N ASP A 147 13.12 -4.87 -12.18
CA ASP A 147 12.30 -5.60 -13.14
C ASP A 147 10.92 -4.97 -13.37
N GLY A 148 10.64 -3.83 -12.72
CA GLY A 148 9.42 -3.04 -12.94
C GLY A 148 8.34 -3.22 -11.89
N ALA A 149 8.59 -3.91 -10.77
CA ALA A 149 7.66 -3.91 -9.64
C ALA A 149 7.49 -2.49 -9.09
N LYS A 150 6.29 -2.16 -8.63
CA LYS A 150 5.99 -0.83 -8.08
C LYS A 150 6.60 -0.67 -6.70
N LEU A 151 7.31 0.44 -6.48
CA LEU A 151 7.89 0.77 -5.20
C LEU A 151 6.79 1.18 -4.22
N VAL A 152 6.79 0.58 -3.02
CA VAL A 152 5.83 0.90 -1.97
C VAL A 152 6.51 1.16 -0.64
N THR A 153 6.04 2.17 0.05
CA THR A 153 6.49 2.56 1.40
C THR A 153 5.35 2.52 2.42
N ARG A 154 4.11 2.43 1.95
CA ARG A 154 2.88 2.40 2.74
C ARG A 154 1.75 1.70 1.99
N GLY A 155 0.66 1.38 2.69
CA GLY A 155 -0.46 0.64 2.10
C GLY A 155 -1.20 1.40 1.00
N TRP A 156 -1.27 2.74 1.09
CA TRP A 156 -1.90 3.54 0.04
C TRP A 156 -1.18 3.44 -1.31
N ASP A 157 0.14 3.28 -1.32
CA ASP A 157 0.89 3.10 -2.58
C ASP A 157 0.44 1.84 -3.34
N VAL A 158 -0.05 0.81 -2.61
CA VAL A 158 -0.67 -0.39 -3.18
C VAL A 158 -2.11 -0.10 -3.60
N MET A 159 -2.92 0.46 -2.71
CA MET A 159 -4.36 0.57 -2.91
C MET A 159 -4.75 1.58 -3.99
N SER A 160 -3.95 2.64 -4.19
CA SER A 160 -4.16 3.64 -5.24
C SER A 160 -4.12 3.06 -6.66
N GLU A 161 -3.43 1.93 -6.87
CA GLU A 161 -3.41 1.25 -8.16
C GLU A 161 -4.73 0.57 -8.52
N PHE A 162 -5.57 0.34 -7.52
CA PHE A 162 -6.84 -0.38 -7.65
C PHE A 162 -8.07 0.51 -7.48
N GLU A 163 -7.91 1.80 -7.16
CA GLU A 163 -8.99 2.75 -6.90
C GLU A 163 -9.97 2.85 -8.10
N TRP A 164 -9.47 2.82 -9.33
CA TRP A 164 -10.29 2.88 -10.54
C TRP A 164 -11.12 1.61 -10.78
N ARG A 165 -10.69 0.46 -10.25
CA ARG A 165 -11.32 -0.85 -10.46
C ARG A 165 -12.30 -1.21 -9.34
N TYR A 166 -12.02 -0.76 -8.13
CA TYR A 166 -12.80 -1.11 -6.93
C TYR A 166 -13.30 0.15 -6.23
N PRO A 167 -14.59 0.50 -6.40
CA PRO A 167 -15.17 1.72 -5.83
C PRO A 167 -15.14 1.79 -4.29
N THR A 168 -14.95 0.66 -3.63
CA THR A 168 -14.81 0.58 -2.15
C THR A 168 -13.44 0.99 -1.65
N VAL A 169 -12.45 1.07 -2.53
CA VAL A 169 -11.11 1.57 -2.19
C VAL A 169 -11.22 3.08 -1.98
N HIS A 170 -10.76 3.54 -0.85
CA HIS A 170 -10.73 4.96 -0.52
C HIS A 170 -9.44 5.29 0.23
N ARG A 171 -8.95 6.49 0.01
CA ARG A 171 -7.82 6.99 0.79
C ARG A 171 -8.32 7.22 2.22
N PRO A 172 -7.70 6.64 3.25
CA PRO A 172 -8.07 6.95 4.61
C PRO A 172 -7.86 8.45 4.80
N GLU A 173 -8.88 9.16 5.28
CA GLU A 173 -8.69 10.53 5.73
C GLU A 173 -7.50 10.53 6.69
N VAL A 174 -6.61 11.50 6.53
CA VAL A 174 -5.39 11.59 7.33
C VAL A 174 -5.85 11.81 8.79
N CYS A 175 -6.13 10.73 9.49
CA CYS A 175 -6.19 10.77 10.94
C CYS A 175 -4.78 11.14 11.39
N ALA A 176 -4.65 12.41 11.77
CA ALA A 176 -3.46 12.94 12.42
C ALA A 176 -3.37 12.33 13.83
N GLU A 177 -2.96 11.06 13.89
CA GLU A 177 -2.38 10.46 15.08
C GLU A 177 -1.88 9.07 14.66
N ARG A 178 -0.56 8.93 14.59
CA ARG A 178 0.06 7.60 14.61
C ARG A 178 -0.27 6.99 15.97
N PRO A 179 -1.00 5.87 16.05
CA PRO A 179 -1.03 5.15 17.33
C PRO A 179 0.40 4.68 17.58
N GLU A 180 0.97 5.10 18.69
CA GLU A 180 2.22 4.55 19.20
C GLU A 180 2.08 3.04 19.31
N ILE A 181 2.91 2.31 18.55
CA ILE A 181 3.04 0.85 18.62
C ILE A 181 3.90 0.56 19.86
N ASN A 182 3.31 0.73 21.03
CA ASN A 182 3.84 0.22 22.28
C ASN A 182 2.68 -0.38 23.09
N ALA A 183 2.52 -1.68 22.99
CA ALA A 183 2.11 -2.57 24.08
C ALA A 183 1.59 -3.92 23.57
N LEU A 184 2.49 -4.81 23.16
CA LEU A 184 2.23 -6.24 23.24
C LEU A 184 3.43 -6.92 23.89
N SER A 185 3.64 -6.56 25.17
CA SER A 185 4.36 -7.38 26.12
C SER A 185 3.79 -7.08 27.50
N ALA A 186 3.11 -8.02 28.04
CA ALA A 186 2.71 -8.24 29.44
C ALA A 186 1.19 -8.35 29.59
N GLY A 187 0.76 -9.59 29.82
CA GLY A 187 -0.61 -9.86 30.26
C GLY A 187 -0.93 -9.17 31.59
N LYS A 188 -2.15 -8.64 31.64
CA LYS A 188 -2.98 -8.60 32.87
C LYS A 188 -4.40 -8.15 32.48
N THR A 189 -5.32 -9.01 32.86
CA THR A 189 -6.77 -8.84 33.12
C THR A 189 -7.43 -7.51 32.78
N ALA A 190 -8.37 -7.56 31.84
CA ALA A 190 -9.29 -6.48 31.52
C ALA A 190 -10.37 -6.33 32.60
N GLN A 191 -10.40 -5.20 33.31
CA GLN A 191 -11.57 -4.70 34.01
C GLN A 191 -12.29 -3.66 33.14
N LYS A 192 -13.57 -3.95 32.83
CA LYS A 192 -14.49 -3.04 32.16
C LYS A 192 -14.69 -1.78 32.99
N ARG A 193 -14.47 -0.61 32.41
CA ARG A 193 -14.90 0.69 32.97
C ARG A 193 -15.86 1.39 32.01
N PRO A 194 -16.89 2.08 32.52
CA PRO A 194 -17.99 2.63 31.69
C PRO A 194 -17.60 3.92 30.99
N VAL A 195 -18.15 4.08 29.78
CA VAL A 195 -18.06 5.27 28.95
C VAL A 195 -18.71 6.46 29.63
N ARG A 196 -17.96 7.51 29.94
CA ARG A 196 -18.47 8.84 30.30
C ARG A 196 -18.38 9.76 29.08
N HIS A 197 -19.53 10.16 28.56
CA HIS A 197 -19.63 11.31 27.66
C HIS A 197 -19.17 12.57 28.35
N ASN A 198 -18.23 13.29 27.78
CA ASN A 198 -17.94 14.64 28.18
C ASN A 198 -18.00 15.60 26.98
N LYS A 199 -18.72 16.68 27.22
CA LYS A 199 -19.11 17.72 26.25
C LYS A 199 -17.91 18.55 25.78
N THR A 200 -17.93 18.80 24.48
CA THR A 200 -17.30 19.91 23.73
C THR A 200 -16.56 21.00 24.49
N LYS A 201 -15.26 21.13 24.22
CA LYS A 201 -14.57 22.44 24.23
C LYS A 201 -13.95 22.64 22.86
N LYS A 202 -14.37 23.74 22.20
CA LYS A 202 -13.73 24.27 20.99
C LYS A 202 -12.24 24.47 21.24
N VAL A 203 -11.41 23.80 20.50
CA VAL A 203 -9.98 24.12 20.36
C VAL A 203 -9.81 24.75 18.99
N ILE A 204 -9.28 25.93 19.00
CA ILE A 204 -8.99 26.78 17.86
C ILE A 204 -7.94 26.08 16.99
N ASP A 205 -8.31 25.82 15.75
CA ASP A 205 -7.41 25.34 14.70
C ASP A 205 -6.27 26.35 14.50
N LYS A 206 -5.05 25.92 14.77
CA LYS A 206 -3.87 26.57 14.18
C LYS A 206 -3.73 26.04 12.77
N GLU A 207 -4.13 26.87 11.83
CA GLU A 207 -3.94 26.69 10.41
C GLU A 207 -2.50 26.28 10.10
N ASN A 208 -2.39 25.14 9.45
CA ASN A 208 -1.17 24.66 8.84
C ASN A 208 -0.92 25.57 7.63
N ASP A 209 0.02 26.49 7.77
CA ASP A 209 0.42 27.48 6.77
C ASP A 209 1.03 26.77 5.54
N ARG A 210 0.16 26.20 4.71
CA ARG A 210 0.52 25.83 3.34
C ARG A 210 0.56 27.12 2.54
N ARG A 211 1.75 27.62 2.27
CA ARG A 211 1.98 28.76 1.39
C ARG A 211 1.38 28.44 0.02
N TYR A 212 0.16 28.90 -0.21
CA TYR A 212 -0.44 28.94 -1.51
C TYR A 212 0.34 29.95 -2.35
N ILE A 213 0.93 29.48 -3.43
CA ILE A 213 1.66 30.33 -4.37
C ILE A 213 0.61 31.10 -5.18
N ASP A 214 0.70 32.42 -5.18
CA ASP A 214 -0.14 33.24 -6.06
C ASP A 214 0.34 33.04 -7.51
N LEU A 215 -0.45 32.28 -8.29
CA LEU A 215 -0.08 31.86 -9.65
C LEU A 215 0.23 33.04 -10.57
N LYS A 216 -0.37 34.22 -10.33
CA LYS A 216 -0.20 35.37 -11.21
C LYS A 216 1.18 36.02 -11.12
N ASP A 217 1.80 36.00 -9.93
CA ASP A 217 3.12 36.62 -9.74
C ASP A 217 4.28 35.70 -10.16
N GLN A 218 4.03 34.42 -10.37
CA GLN A 218 5.06 33.44 -10.72
C GLN A 218 5.01 32.94 -12.18
N LEU A 219 3.97 33.26 -12.94
CA LEU A 219 3.88 32.94 -14.38
C LEU A 219 5.06 33.49 -15.19
N GLY A 220 5.65 34.63 -14.76
CA GLY A 220 6.84 35.20 -15.37
C GLY A 220 8.13 34.39 -15.23
N GLN A 221 8.14 33.32 -14.39
CA GLN A 221 9.28 32.44 -14.19
C GLN A 221 9.18 31.10 -14.95
N LEU A 222 8.10 30.92 -15.73
CA LEU A 222 7.87 29.70 -16.47
C LEU A 222 8.42 29.84 -17.91
N SER A 223 9.05 28.77 -18.40
CA SER A 223 9.47 28.68 -19.78
C SER A 223 8.25 28.62 -20.74
N GLU A 224 8.44 28.96 -22.00
CA GLU A 224 7.36 28.93 -23.02
C GLU A 224 6.64 27.56 -23.08
N PRO A 225 7.32 26.40 -23.06
CA PRO A 225 6.66 25.09 -22.98
C PRO A 225 5.85 24.88 -21.69
N GLN A 226 6.33 25.38 -20.56
CA GLN A 226 5.63 25.29 -19.28
C GLN A 226 4.35 26.11 -19.26
N LEU A 227 4.39 27.32 -19.84
CA LEU A 227 3.21 28.18 -19.99
C LEU A 227 2.15 27.53 -20.89
N LYS A 228 2.56 26.91 -22.03
CA LYS A 228 1.63 26.18 -22.90
C LYS A 228 0.93 25.05 -22.14
N ILE A 229 1.65 24.29 -21.33
CA ILE A 229 1.09 23.19 -20.54
C ILE A 229 0.13 23.71 -19.46
N VAL A 230 0.52 24.75 -18.70
CA VAL A 230 -0.33 25.34 -17.65
C VAL A 230 -1.65 25.87 -18.24
N ASN A 231 -1.58 26.53 -19.43
CA ASN A 231 -2.75 27.04 -20.11
C ASN A 231 -3.65 25.96 -20.74
N ALA A 232 -3.11 24.77 -21.01
CA ALA A 232 -3.87 23.64 -21.53
C ALA A 232 -4.62 22.85 -20.42
N ILE A 233 -4.33 23.14 -19.14
CA ILE A 233 -5.01 22.48 -18.03
C ILE A 233 -6.30 23.22 -17.69
N ALA A 234 -7.44 22.55 -17.86
CA ALA A 234 -8.75 23.09 -17.48
C ALA A 234 -8.90 23.29 -15.95
N PRO A 235 -9.79 24.17 -15.48
CA PRO A 235 -10.00 24.42 -14.04
C PRO A 235 -10.36 23.19 -13.22
N GLY A 236 -10.93 22.15 -13.86
CA GLY A 236 -11.26 20.85 -13.24
C GLY A 236 -10.20 19.77 -13.45
N GLY A 237 -9.05 20.13 -14.01
CA GLY A 237 -7.99 19.19 -14.40
C GLY A 237 -8.18 18.61 -15.80
N SER A 238 -7.07 18.25 -16.45
CA SER A 238 -7.03 17.65 -17.78
C SER A 238 -6.28 16.32 -17.76
N HIS A 239 -6.65 15.41 -18.65
CA HIS A 239 -5.88 14.19 -18.88
C HIS A 239 -4.55 14.53 -19.58
N ILE A 240 -3.50 13.75 -19.32
CA ILE A 240 -2.18 14.00 -19.94
C ILE A 240 -2.27 13.96 -21.46
N ASP A 241 -3.07 13.08 -22.02
CA ASP A 241 -3.22 12.93 -23.48
C ASP A 241 -3.90 14.17 -24.08
N ASP A 242 -4.90 14.77 -23.41
CA ASP A 242 -5.54 16.02 -23.83
C ASP A 242 -4.54 17.18 -23.81
N ILE A 243 -3.63 17.21 -22.82
CA ILE A 243 -2.57 18.22 -22.72
C ILE A 243 -1.57 18.07 -23.88
N ILE A 244 -1.21 16.83 -24.25
CA ILE A 244 -0.31 16.55 -25.38
C ILE A 244 -0.95 17.04 -26.68
N GLU A 245 -2.22 16.71 -26.90
CA GLU A 245 -2.95 17.08 -28.09
C GLU A 245 -3.10 18.63 -28.22
N THR A 246 -3.51 19.29 -27.12
CA THR A 246 -3.72 20.74 -27.09
C THR A 246 -2.42 21.52 -27.25
N THR A 247 -1.30 21.04 -26.67
CA THR A 247 -0.03 21.77 -26.72
C THR A 247 0.78 21.51 -27.98
N GLY A 248 0.52 20.38 -28.68
CA GLY A 248 1.30 19.93 -29.85
C GLY A 248 2.75 19.54 -29.50
N LEU A 249 3.08 19.40 -28.23
CA LEU A 249 4.40 18.96 -27.75
C LEU A 249 4.52 17.45 -27.79
N THR A 250 5.75 16.95 -27.92
CA THR A 250 5.98 15.48 -27.81
C THR A 250 5.67 14.98 -26.41
N THR A 251 5.19 13.74 -26.32
CA THR A 251 4.88 13.08 -25.04
C THR A 251 6.02 13.18 -24.02
N ALA A 252 7.26 12.97 -24.48
CA ALA A 252 8.45 13.07 -23.62
C ALA A 252 8.65 14.50 -23.09
N ALA A 253 8.44 15.51 -23.92
CA ALA A 253 8.56 16.91 -23.53
C ALA A 253 7.47 17.30 -22.51
N VAL A 254 6.21 16.89 -22.74
CA VAL A 254 5.10 17.16 -21.81
C VAL A 254 5.37 16.51 -20.45
N LEU A 255 5.75 15.23 -20.42
CA LEU A 255 6.03 14.52 -19.17
C LEU A 255 7.20 15.15 -18.40
N ALA A 256 8.29 15.53 -19.07
CA ALA A 256 9.42 16.19 -18.44
C ALA A 256 9.03 17.55 -17.83
N GLN A 257 8.27 18.37 -18.57
CA GLN A 257 7.84 19.68 -18.07
C GLN A 257 6.78 19.57 -16.97
N LEU A 258 5.87 18.59 -17.02
CA LEU A 258 4.93 18.31 -15.92
C LEU A 258 5.66 17.94 -14.62
N THR A 259 6.72 17.16 -14.69
CA THR A 259 7.53 16.84 -13.52
C THR A 259 8.19 18.09 -12.92
N VAL A 260 8.72 18.98 -13.76
CA VAL A 260 9.28 20.26 -13.28
C VAL A 260 8.22 21.16 -12.66
N LEU A 261 7.04 21.25 -13.29
CA LEU A 261 5.91 22.03 -12.78
C LEU A 261 5.37 21.47 -11.44
N GLU A 262 5.39 20.16 -11.28
CA GLU A 262 5.00 19.48 -10.04
C GLU A 262 6.00 19.76 -8.91
N ILE A 263 7.31 19.68 -9.19
CA ILE A 263 8.37 20.04 -8.23
C ILE A 263 8.28 21.52 -7.82
N LYS A 264 7.96 22.40 -8.77
CA LYS A 264 7.74 23.82 -8.53
C LYS A 264 6.39 24.12 -7.83
N GLY A 265 5.52 23.12 -7.67
CA GLY A 265 4.24 23.26 -6.98
C GLY A 265 3.11 23.91 -7.82
N PHE A 266 3.27 24.08 -9.12
CA PHE A 266 2.23 24.65 -10.00
C PHE A 266 1.11 23.66 -10.32
N VAL A 267 1.44 22.36 -10.43
CA VAL A 267 0.50 21.31 -10.76
C VAL A 267 0.61 20.16 -9.76
N ARG A 268 -0.44 19.34 -9.69
CA ARG A 268 -0.45 18.07 -9.00
C ARG A 268 -1.02 16.98 -9.89
N ARG A 269 -0.55 15.77 -9.73
CA ARG A 269 -1.11 14.58 -10.39
C ARG A 269 -2.19 13.98 -9.52
N GLU A 270 -3.28 13.58 -10.15
CA GLU A 270 -4.33 12.75 -9.56
C GLU A 270 -4.39 11.37 -10.23
N ALA A 271 -5.12 10.46 -9.59
CA ALA A 271 -5.38 9.14 -10.15
C ALA A 271 -5.97 9.22 -11.57
N GLY A 272 -5.67 8.24 -12.44
CA GLY A 272 -6.16 8.23 -13.81
C GLY A 272 -5.41 9.17 -14.75
N ARG A 273 -4.14 9.51 -14.51
CA ARG A 273 -3.30 10.39 -15.34
C ARG A 273 -3.86 11.81 -15.50
N ARG A 274 -4.65 12.29 -14.54
CA ARG A 274 -5.15 13.67 -14.55
C ARG A 274 -4.17 14.62 -13.89
N ILE A 275 -4.09 15.82 -14.45
CA ILE A 275 -3.25 16.91 -13.95
C ILE A 275 -4.15 18.06 -13.55
N LEU A 276 -3.97 18.55 -12.33
CA LEU A 276 -4.68 19.72 -11.80
C LEU A 276 -3.71 20.87 -11.51
N LEU A 277 -4.20 22.10 -11.68
CA LEU A 277 -3.48 23.28 -11.19
C LEU A 277 -3.64 23.41 -9.68
N ASN A 278 -2.57 23.75 -9.00
CA ASN A 278 -2.61 24.13 -7.57
C ASN A 278 -3.10 25.58 -7.47
N THR A 279 -4.42 25.80 -7.63
CA THR A 279 -5.03 27.12 -7.46
C THR A 279 -5.39 27.34 -6.00
N ALA A 280 -5.07 28.52 -5.45
CA ALA A 280 -5.63 28.96 -4.17
C ALA A 280 -7.16 29.03 -4.29
N LYS A 281 -7.88 28.33 -3.41
CA LYS A 281 -9.32 28.58 -3.24
C LYS A 281 -9.49 30.01 -2.69
N LYS A 282 -10.28 30.83 -3.42
CA LYS A 282 -10.86 32.05 -2.87
C LYS A 282 -11.83 31.74 -1.75
#